data_6450cc2197704fe45f1cbc4adb3730ac
#
_entry.id   6450cc2197704fe45f1cbc4adb3730ac
#
_cell.length_a   1.000
_cell.length_b   1.000
_cell.length_c   1.000
_cell.angle_alpha   90.00
_cell.angle_beta   90.00
_cell.angle_gamma   90.00
#
_symmetry.space_group_name_H-M   'P 1'
#
loop_
_entity.id
_entity.type
_entity.pdbx_description
1 polymer ?
#
loop_
_entity_poly.entity_id
_entity_poly.type
_entity_poly.pdbx_seq_one_letter_code
_entity_poly.pdbx_strand_id
1 'polypeptide(L)'
;DSIDWATAQAEGSVEAMEAYIEAHPTGEYINEANEAVKGLNAQTVQPEEKQAINGTFRNFFNALNSKDEDLLTSTVSPLMTSFLNKPDATRSDVVTFMQKLYKPTVASMTWMSMADYKISKKEIGDTQYEYTVNFTAAQVLKGTDGSETKNMYIIKAKINPDCQISELSMKKVVEK
;
A
#
# COMPACT_ATOMS: atom_id res chain seq x y z
N ASP A 1 33.68 -16.05 -16.96
CA ASP A 1 32.90 -14.82 -16.98
C ASP A 1 31.65 -14.96 -17.85
N SER A 2 31.77 -15.23 -19.14
CA SER A 2 30.61 -15.37 -20.03
C SER A 2 29.74 -16.57 -19.68
N ILE A 3 30.31 -17.65 -19.15
CA ILE A 3 29.53 -18.82 -18.68
C ILE A 3 28.73 -18.44 -17.42
N ASP A 4 29.35 -17.73 -16.49
CA ASP A 4 28.69 -17.28 -15.25
C ASP A 4 27.58 -16.27 -15.56
N TRP A 5 27.80 -15.40 -16.53
CA TRP A 5 26.79 -14.45 -16.99
C TRP A 5 25.59 -15.17 -17.63
N ALA A 6 25.85 -16.17 -18.48
CA ALA A 6 24.78 -16.97 -19.09
C ALA A 6 23.95 -17.71 -18.03
N THR A 7 24.62 -18.24 -16.99
CA THR A 7 23.95 -18.89 -15.87
C THR A 7 23.07 -17.91 -15.10
N ALA A 8 23.59 -16.72 -14.80
CA ALA A 8 22.82 -15.69 -14.11
C ALA A 8 21.59 -15.24 -14.91
N GLN A 9 21.74 -15.07 -16.23
CA GLN A 9 20.60 -14.73 -17.09
C GLN A 9 19.54 -15.83 -17.14
N ALA A 10 19.97 -17.10 -17.16
CA ALA A 10 19.05 -18.23 -17.18
C ALA A 10 18.21 -18.30 -15.91
N GLU A 11 18.78 -17.98 -14.76
CA GLU A 11 18.04 -17.89 -13.50
C GLU A 11 17.13 -16.68 -13.42
N GLY A 12 17.58 -15.54 -13.96
CA GLY A 12 16.77 -14.31 -14.07
C GLY A 12 16.37 -13.69 -12.74
N SER A 13 17.06 -13.99 -11.63
CA SER A 13 16.75 -13.47 -10.30
C SER A 13 17.73 -12.38 -9.88
N VAL A 14 17.31 -11.53 -8.93
CA VAL A 14 18.20 -10.51 -8.34
C VAL A 14 19.39 -11.19 -7.66
N GLU A 15 19.18 -12.27 -6.94
CA GLU A 15 20.22 -13.00 -6.24
C GLU A 15 21.27 -13.55 -7.21
N ALA A 16 20.85 -14.09 -8.36
CA ALA A 16 21.76 -14.61 -9.38
C ALA A 16 22.58 -13.47 -10.01
N MET A 17 21.96 -12.34 -10.29
CA MET A 17 22.65 -11.17 -10.84
C MET A 17 23.64 -10.57 -9.86
N GLU A 18 23.27 -10.48 -8.59
CA GLU A 18 24.14 -9.98 -7.52
C GLU A 18 25.33 -10.93 -7.29
N ALA A 19 25.11 -12.25 -7.38
CA ALA A 19 26.19 -13.24 -7.28
C ALA A 19 27.19 -13.08 -8.42
N TYR A 20 26.73 -12.83 -9.64
CA TYR A 20 27.62 -12.53 -10.78
C TYR A 20 28.44 -11.26 -10.51
N ILE A 21 27.81 -10.19 -10.03
CA ILE A 21 28.49 -8.92 -9.74
C ILE A 21 29.57 -9.12 -8.68
N GLU A 22 29.28 -9.89 -7.62
CA GLU A 22 30.23 -10.15 -6.56
C GLU A 22 31.44 -10.98 -7.06
N ALA A 23 31.18 -11.98 -7.91
CA ALA A 23 32.22 -12.85 -8.45
C ALA A 23 33.07 -12.14 -9.52
N HIS A 24 32.50 -11.18 -10.24
CA HIS A 24 33.15 -10.51 -11.37
C HIS A 24 32.96 -8.98 -11.29
N PRO A 25 33.51 -8.30 -10.27
CA PRO A 25 33.25 -6.86 -10.06
C PRO A 25 33.75 -5.97 -11.22
N THR A 26 34.67 -6.46 -12.04
CA THR A 26 35.15 -5.75 -13.24
C THR A 26 34.92 -6.57 -14.50
N GLY A 27 33.94 -7.48 -14.45
CA GLY A 27 33.62 -8.38 -15.54
C GLY A 27 33.07 -7.69 -16.78
N GLU A 28 33.09 -8.41 -17.89
CA GLU A 28 32.62 -7.90 -19.19
C GLU A 28 31.13 -7.49 -19.16
N TYR A 29 30.34 -8.18 -18.34
CA TYR A 29 28.88 -8.00 -18.30
C TYR A 29 28.40 -7.28 -17.04
N ILE A 30 29.28 -6.55 -16.33
CA ILE A 30 28.92 -5.90 -15.07
C ILE A 30 27.85 -4.82 -15.27
N ASN A 31 27.91 -4.08 -16.36
CA ASN A 31 26.92 -3.04 -16.65
C ASN A 31 25.55 -3.64 -16.92
N GLU A 32 25.52 -4.73 -17.71
CA GLU A 32 24.26 -5.45 -17.99
C GLU A 32 23.67 -6.07 -16.74
N ALA A 33 24.51 -6.61 -15.86
CA ALA A 33 24.06 -7.18 -14.57
C ALA A 33 23.47 -6.11 -13.66
N ASN A 34 24.11 -4.94 -13.57
CA ASN A 34 23.59 -3.82 -12.77
C ASN A 34 22.27 -3.31 -13.31
N GLU A 35 22.12 -3.19 -14.63
CA GLU A 35 20.85 -2.80 -15.23
C GLU A 35 19.76 -3.85 -15.03
N ALA A 36 20.11 -5.13 -15.08
CA ALA A 36 19.16 -6.21 -14.81
C ALA A 36 18.66 -6.17 -13.36
N VAL A 37 19.54 -5.94 -12.38
CA VAL A 37 19.17 -5.79 -10.97
C VAL A 37 18.21 -4.60 -10.80
N LYS A 38 18.55 -3.47 -11.41
CA LYS A 38 17.72 -2.26 -11.36
C LYS A 38 16.31 -2.53 -11.92
N GLY A 39 16.23 -3.21 -13.08
CA GLY A 39 14.95 -3.54 -13.71
C GLY A 39 14.13 -4.51 -12.87
N LEU A 40 14.74 -5.53 -12.29
CA LEU A 40 14.04 -6.50 -11.42
C LEU A 40 13.55 -5.84 -10.13
N ASN A 41 14.35 -4.96 -9.51
CA ASN A 41 13.96 -4.22 -8.32
C ASN A 41 12.80 -3.24 -8.61
N ALA A 42 12.76 -2.67 -9.80
CA ALA A 42 11.68 -1.77 -10.21
C ALA A 42 10.33 -2.48 -10.32
N GLN A 43 10.34 -3.81 -10.51
CA GLN A 43 9.13 -4.62 -10.63
C GLN A 43 8.75 -5.36 -9.34
N THR A 44 9.66 -5.40 -8.38
CA THR A 44 9.51 -6.19 -7.15
C THR A 44 9.35 -5.28 -5.95
N VAL A 45 8.27 -5.49 -5.18
CA VAL A 45 8.05 -4.76 -3.94
C VAL A 45 9.04 -5.26 -2.88
N GLN A 46 9.89 -4.36 -2.40
CA GLN A 46 10.91 -4.68 -1.40
C GLN A 46 10.32 -4.73 0.01
N PRO A 47 10.96 -5.43 0.98
CA PRO A 47 10.47 -5.49 2.35
C PRO A 47 10.27 -4.11 2.99
N GLU A 48 11.15 -3.15 2.73
CA GLU A 48 11.05 -1.78 3.26
C GLU A 48 9.82 -1.06 2.72
N GLU A 49 9.50 -1.31 1.44
CA GLU A 49 8.31 -0.75 0.80
C GLU A 49 7.03 -1.33 1.41
N LYS A 50 7.01 -2.64 1.65
CA LYS A 50 5.88 -3.31 2.31
C LYS A 50 5.66 -2.75 3.71
N GLN A 51 6.72 -2.55 4.48
CA GLN A 51 6.64 -2.01 5.83
C GLN A 51 6.09 -0.57 5.82
N ALA A 52 6.55 0.25 4.89
CA ALA A 52 6.09 1.64 4.77
C ALA A 52 4.61 1.69 4.41
N ILE A 53 4.16 0.86 3.47
CA ILE A 53 2.76 0.77 3.05
C ILE A 53 1.89 0.26 4.20
N ASN A 54 2.32 -0.79 4.89
CA ASN A 54 1.62 -1.30 6.07
C ASN A 54 1.47 -0.22 7.12
N GLY A 55 2.53 0.57 7.35
CA GLY A 55 2.52 1.68 8.30
C GLY A 55 1.52 2.77 7.92
N THR A 56 1.41 3.10 6.64
CA THR A 56 0.44 4.09 6.15
C THR A 56 -0.99 3.64 6.44
N PHE A 57 -1.35 2.41 6.13
CA PHE A 57 -2.70 1.91 6.42
C PHE A 57 -2.95 1.73 7.90
N ARG A 58 -1.96 1.29 8.67
CA ARG A 58 -2.09 1.20 10.13
C ARG A 58 -2.42 2.57 10.73
N ASN A 59 -1.71 3.59 10.31
CA ASN A 59 -1.95 4.96 10.76
C ASN A 59 -3.32 5.47 10.31
N PHE A 60 -3.74 5.14 9.09
CA PHE A 60 -5.06 5.51 8.59
C PHE A 60 -6.17 4.95 9.48
N PHE A 61 -6.14 3.66 9.79
CA PHE A 61 -7.16 3.04 10.64
C PHE A 61 -7.05 3.49 12.09
N ASN A 62 -5.83 3.66 12.61
CA ASN A 62 -5.65 4.20 13.96
C ASN A 62 -6.23 5.61 14.07
N ALA A 63 -6.06 6.42 13.05
CA ALA A 63 -6.63 7.77 13.01
C ALA A 63 -8.17 7.72 13.02
N LEU A 64 -8.76 6.80 12.26
CA LEU A 64 -10.22 6.61 12.29
C LEU A 64 -10.69 6.16 13.68
N ASN A 65 -9.96 5.25 14.32
CA ASN A 65 -10.31 4.70 15.62
C ASN A 65 -10.23 5.76 16.73
N SER A 66 -9.26 6.67 16.64
CA SER A 66 -9.03 7.71 17.65
C SER A 66 -9.61 9.07 17.28
N LYS A 67 -10.23 9.19 16.11
CA LYS A 67 -10.74 10.45 15.56
C LYS A 67 -9.65 11.52 15.44
N ASP A 68 -8.45 11.10 15.09
CA ASP A 68 -7.28 11.97 14.95
C ASP A 68 -7.21 12.52 13.53
N GLU A 69 -7.68 13.75 13.34
CA GLU A 69 -7.74 14.39 12.03
C GLU A 69 -6.34 14.65 11.44
N ASP A 70 -5.38 15.05 12.26
CA ASP A 70 -4.03 15.34 11.81
C ASP A 70 -3.33 14.07 11.33
N LEU A 71 -3.43 12.99 12.09
CA LEU A 71 -2.88 11.70 11.68
C LEU A 71 -3.56 11.20 10.41
N LEU A 72 -4.88 11.29 10.34
CA LEU A 72 -5.65 10.87 9.17
C LEU A 72 -5.20 11.58 7.90
N THR A 73 -5.13 12.91 7.93
CA THR A 73 -4.74 13.71 6.77
C THR A 73 -3.29 13.46 6.35
N SER A 74 -2.41 13.11 7.30
CA SER A 74 -1.01 12.79 6.99
C SER A 74 -0.86 11.52 6.15
N THR A 75 -1.84 10.62 6.20
CA THR A 75 -1.80 9.34 5.45
C THR A 75 -2.29 9.45 4.01
N VAL A 76 -2.92 10.56 3.66
CA VAL A 76 -3.52 10.72 2.32
C VAL A 76 -2.86 11.87 1.57
N SER A 77 -2.87 11.76 0.24
CA SER A 77 -2.39 12.82 -0.65
C SER A 77 -3.26 14.07 -0.50
N PRO A 78 -2.68 15.29 -0.60
CA PRO A 78 -3.48 16.54 -0.58
C PRO A 78 -4.58 16.57 -1.62
N LEU A 79 -4.36 15.97 -2.77
CA LEU A 79 -5.36 15.78 -3.81
C LEU A 79 -5.34 14.30 -4.20
N MET A 80 -6.46 13.62 -4.00
CA MET A 80 -6.62 12.21 -4.34
C MET A 80 -7.34 12.07 -5.66
N THR A 81 -6.93 11.08 -6.46
CA THR A 81 -7.62 10.76 -7.70
C THR A 81 -9.07 10.39 -7.43
N SER A 82 -9.30 9.61 -6.38
CA SER A 82 -10.64 9.19 -5.97
C SER A 82 -10.62 8.75 -4.50
N PHE A 83 -11.66 9.07 -3.79
CA PHE A 83 -11.88 8.61 -2.42
C PHE A 83 -13.34 8.21 -2.25
N LEU A 84 -13.59 6.91 -2.09
CA LEU A 84 -14.92 6.34 -1.90
C LEU A 84 -15.91 6.83 -2.98
N ASN A 85 -15.48 6.72 -4.24
CA ASN A 85 -16.20 7.13 -5.45
C ASN A 85 -16.31 8.64 -5.70
N LYS A 86 -15.67 9.46 -4.86
CA LYS A 86 -15.59 10.91 -5.09
C LYS A 86 -14.29 11.22 -5.85
N PRO A 87 -14.36 11.69 -7.11
CA PRO A 87 -13.16 12.08 -7.85
C PRO A 87 -12.61 13.40 -7.30
N ASP A 88 -11.30 13.60 -7.49
CA ASP A 88 -10.59 14.81 -7.06
C ASP A 88 -10.85 15.16 -5.59
N ALA A 89 -10.81 14.15 -4.72
CA ALA A 89 -11.06 14.29 -3.30
C ALA A 89 -9.90 15.00 -2.61
N THR A 90 -10.22 15.78 -1.58
CA THR A 90 -9.26 16.53 -0.77
C THR A 90 -9.13 15.92 0.62
N ARG A 91 -8.15 16.39 1.39
CA ARG A 91 -8.01 16.00 2.80
C ARG A 91 -9.25 16.33 3.62
N SER A 92 -9.91 17.45 3.32
CA SER A 92 -11.20 17.81 3.94
C SER A 92 -12.28 16.75 3.70
N ASP A 93 -12.31 16.17 2.50
CA ASP A 93 -13.28 15.11 2.18
C ASP A 93 -13.05 13.87 3.04
N VAL A 94 -11.78 13.54 3.30
CA VAL A 94 -11.42 12.40 4.15
C VAL A 94 -11.82 12.65 5.60
N VAL A 95 -11.59 13.85 6.11
CA VAL A 95 -12.02 14.24 7.46
C VAL A 95 -13.55 14.18 7.58
N THR A 96 -14.26 14.67 6.57
CA THR A 96 -15.73 14.61 6.52
C THR A 96 -16.23 13.17 6.57
N PHE A 97 -15.56 12.27 5.84
CA PHE A 97 -15.86 10.83 5.88
C PHE A 97 -15.73 10.29 7.31
N MET A 98 -14.63 10.59 7.99
CA MET A 98 -14.43 10.15 9.38
C MET A 98 -15.52 10.67 10.29
N GLN A 99 -15.87 11.95 10.18
CA GLN A 99 -16.92 12.55 11.00
C GLN A 99 -18.26 11.88 10.78
N LYS A 100 -18.59 11.52 9.53
CA LYS A 100 -19.85 10.86 9.19
C LYS A 100 -19.93 9.42 9.68
N LEU A 101 -18.79 8.76 9.91
CA LEU A 101 -18.78 7.41 10.47
C LEU A 101 -19.34 7.38 11.89
N TYR A 102 -19.10 8.43 12.67
CA TYR A 102 -19.49 8.51 14.09
C TYR A 102 -20.86 9.12 14.24
N LYS A 103 -21.88 8.37 13.82
CA LYS A 103 -23.28 8.74 13.99
C LYS A 103 -23.66 8.75 15.46
N PRO A 104 -24.72 9.51 15.87
CA PRO A 104 -25.17 9.53 17.28
C PRO A 104 -25.49 8.14 17.86
N THR A 105 -25.84 7.17 17.02
CA THR A 105 -26.15 5.80 17.42
C THR A 105 -24.90 4.94 17.65
N VAL A 106 -23.71 5.45 17.34
CA VAL A 106 -22.44 4.72 17.49
C VAL A 106 -21.80 5.07 18.82
N ALA A 107 -21.66 4.09 19.71
CA ALA A 107 -20.93 4.26 20.97
C ALA A 107 -19.43 4.10 20.76
N SER A 108 -19.01 3.13 19.96
CA SER A 108 -17.59 2.95 19.60
C SER A 108 -17.45 2.28 18.25
N MET A 109 -16.31 2.49 17.62
CA MET A 109 -15.97 1.92 16.32
C MET A 109 -14.50 1.55 16.30
N THR A 110 -14.19 0.35 15.85
CA THR A 110 -12.82 -0.11 15.69
C THR A 110 -12.62 -0.63 14.29
N TRP A 111 -11.62 -0.09 13.60
CA TRP A 111 -11.16 -0.56 12.30
C TRP A 111 -9.87 -1.34 12.48
N MET A 112 -9.73 -2.43 11.73
CA MET A 112 -8.53 -3.25 11.77
C MET A 112 -8.25 -3.81 10.37
N SER A 113 -7.03 -3.58 9.88
CA SER A 113 -6.56 -4.26 8.67
C SER A 113 -6.30 -5.73 8.99
N MET A 114 -6.72 -6.63 8.08
CA MET A 114 -6.44 -8.05 8.20
C MET A 114 -5.01 -8.40 7.77
N ALA A 115 -4.25 -7.40 7.33
CA ALA A 115 -2.84 -7.53 6.91
C ALA A 115 -2.62 -8.52 5.76
N ASP A 116 -3.66 -8.78 4.98
CA ASP A 116 -3.63 -9.65 3.81
C ASP A 116 -3.28 -8.87 2.53
N TYR A 117 -2.31 -7.97 2.63
CA TYR A 117 -1.94 -7.05 1.55
C TYR A 117 -1.42 -7.77 0.32
N LYS A 118 -2.01 -7.44 -0.83
CA LYS A 118 -1.49 -7.78 -2.16
C LYS A 118 -1.06 -6.48 -2.81
N ILE A 119 0.23 -6.35 -3.04
CA ILE A 119 0.84 -5.10 -3.49
C ILE A 119 1.49 -5.32 -4.84
N SER A 120 1.16 -4.48 -5.81
CA SER A 120 1.86 -4.40 -7.09
C SER A 120 2.51 -3.03 -7.22
N LYS A 121 3.59 -2.95 -7.99
CA LYS A 121 4.45 -1.78 -8.10
C LYS A 121 4.58 -1.38 -9.55
N LYS A 122 4.46 -0.09 -9.83
CA LYS A 122 4.61 0.47 -11.17
C LYS A 122 5.52 1.68 -11.13
N GLU A 123 6.52 1.72 -12.00
CA GLU A 123 7.37 2.89 -12.15
C GLU A 123 6.61 3.97 -12.93
N ILE A 124 6.51 5.17 -12.35
CA ILE A 124 5.81 6.30 -12.96
C ILE A 124 6.75 7.47 -13.28
N GLY A 125 8.00 7.40 -12.87
CA GLY A 125 9.03 8.37 -13.11
C GLY A 125 10.39 7.79 -12.75
N ASP A 126 11.46 8.54 -12.91
CA ASP A 126 12.79 8.06 -12.55
C ASP A 126 12.87 7.84 -11.04
N THR A 127 13.05 6.59 -10.63
CA THR A 127 13.05 6.13 -9.22
C THR A 127 11.77 6.46 -8.45
N GLN A 128 10.67 6.75 -9.14
CA GLN A 128 9.38 7.01 -8.53
C GLN A 128 8.39 5.91 -8.85
N TYR A 129 7.71 5.41 -7.82
CA TYR A 129 6.81 4.27 -7.95
C TYR A 129 5.43 4.57 -7.37
N GLU A 130 4.43 4.02 -8.04
CA GLU A 130 3.06 3.96 -7.55
C GLU A 130 2.73 2.52 -7.21
N TYR A 131 2.03 2.31 -6.11
CA TYR A 131 1.65 0.98 -5.66
C TYR A 131 0.14 0.82 -5.72
N THR A 132 -0.31 -0.34 -6.18
CA THR A 132 -1.70 -0.75 -6.08
C THR A 132 -1.79 -1.78 -4.96
N VAL A 133 -2.68 -1.55 -3.98
CA VAL A 133 -2.77 -2.36 -2.78
C VAL A 133 -4.20 -2.86 -2.64
N ASN A 134 -4.35 -4.18 -2.52
CA ASN A 134 -5.64 -4.82 -2.26
C ASN A 134 -5.54 -5.57 -0.94
N PHE A 135 -6.51 -5.38 -0.07
CA PHE A 135 -6.57 -6.08 1.22
C PHE A 135 -7.97 -6.03 1.78
N THR A 136 -8.17 -6.66 2.93
CA THR A 136 -9.44 -6.62 3.65
C THR A 136 -9.28 -5.95 4.99
N ALA A 137 -10.35 -5.33 5.47
CA ALA A 137 -10.39 -4.69 6.79
C ALA A 137 -11.69 -5.02 7.49
N ALA A 138 -11.61 -5.17 8.79
CA ALA A 138 -12.76 -5.39 9.66
C ALA A 138 -13.17 -4.09 10.34
N GLN A 139 -14.47 -3.90 10.49
CA GLN A 139 -15.05 -2.81 11.28
C GLN A 139 -15.94 -3.42 12.34
N VAL A 140 -15.71 -3.06 13.60
CA VAL A 140 -16.57 -3.45 14.71
C VAL A 140 -17.25 -2.20 15.24
N LEU A 141 -18.58 -2.20 15.16
CA LEU A 141 -19.42 -1.11 15.63
C LEU A 141 -20.15 -1.54 16.89
N LYS A 142 -20.07 -0.72 17.93
CA LYS A 142 -20.92 -0.87 19.12
C LYS A 142 -21.91 0.28 19.15
N GLY A 143 -23.20 -0.07 19.21
CA GLY A 143 -24.27 0.92 19.28
C GLY A 143 -24.52 1.38 20.70
N THR A 144 -25.15 2.57 20.83
CA THR A 144 -25.58 3.11 22.13
C THR A 144 -26.66 2.25 22.79
N ASP A 145 -27.32 1.40 21.99
CA ASP A 145 -28.33 0.44 22.46
C ASP A 145 -27.75 -0.91 22.94
N GLY A 146 -26.39 -1.02 22.95
CA GLY A 146 -25.69 -2.24 23.31
C GLY A 146 -25.51 -3.24 22.18
N SER A 147 -25.99 -2.92 20.98
CA SER A 147 -25.78 -3.79 19.80
C SER A 147 -24.32 -3.81 19.35
N GLU A 148 -23.89 -4.92 18.74
CA GLU A 148 -22.58 -5.05 18.14
C GLU A 148 -22.73 -5.53 16.70
N THR A 149 -22.11 -4.82 15.77
CA THR A 149 -22.11 -5.15 14.34
C THR A 149 -20.68 -5.30 13.86
N LYS A 150 -20.41 -6.37 13.12
CA LYS A 150 -19.10 -6.61 12.47
C LYS A 150 -19.29 -6.56 10.97
N ASN A 151 -18.47 -5.75 10.32
CA ASN A 151 -18.46 -5.63 8.87
C ASN A 151 -17.09 -5.95 8.34
N MET A 152 -17.04 -6.58 7.17
CA MET A 152 -15.81 -6.78 6.41
C MET A 152 -15.86 -5.97 5.14
N TYR A 153 -14.73 -5.37 4.79
CA TYR A 153 -14.59 -4.55 3.58
C TYR A 153 -13.44 -5.06 2.74
N ILE A 154 -13.65 -5.07 1.42
CA ILE A 154 -12.57 -5.23 0.44
C ILE A 154 -12.08 -3.83 0.11
N ILE A 155 -10.79 -3.61 0.31
CA ILE A 155 -10.17 -2.30 0.08
C ILE A 155 -9.23 -2.39 -1.11
N LYS A 156 -9.39 -1.44 -2.03
CA LYS A 156 -8.49 -1.23 -3.16
C LYS A 156 -7.95 0.18 -3.05
N ALA A 157 -6.64 0.30 -3.04
CA ALA A 157 -6.00 1.59 -2.84
C ALA A 157 -4.80 1.75 -3.76
N LYS A 158 -4.41 3.01 -3.97
CA LYS A 158 -3.13 3.36 -4.58
C LYS A 158 -2.32 4.19 -3.61
N ILE A 159 -1.02 3.91 -3.59
CA ILE A 159 -0.04 4.65 -2.79
C ILE A 159 0.88 5.38 -3.75
N ASN A 160 1.08 6.67 -3.50
CA ASN A 160 1.94 7.52 -4.33
C ASN A 160 3.42 7.39 -3.91
N PRO A 161 4.36 8.04 -4.65
CA PRO A 161 5.78 7.98 -4.29
C PRO A 161 6.13 8.53 -2.91
N ASP A 162 5.28 9.38 -2.33
CA ASP A 162 5.46 9.92 -0.98
C ASP A 162 4.88 9.00 0.12
N CYS A 163 4.51 7.78 -0.27
CA CYS A 163 3.90 6.79 0.65
C CYS A 163 2.57 7.26 1.26
N GLN A 164 1.80 8.04 0.49
CA GLN A 164 0.47 8.51 0.88
C GLN A 164 -0.59 7.84 0.02
N ILE A 165 -1.77 7.67 0.59
CA ILE A 165 -2.92 7.11 -0.13
C ILE A 165 -3.41 8.13 -1.15
N SER A 166 -3.31 7.79 -2.44
CA SER A 166 -3.77 8.67 -3.53
C SER A 166 -5.12 8.25 -4.10
N GLU A 167 -5.57 7.04 -3.81
CA GLU A 167 -6.87 6.52 -4.21
C GLU A 167 -7.30 5.46 -3.21
N LEU A 168 -8.57 5.46 -2.85
CA LEU A 168 -9.13 4.46 -1.93
C LEU A 168 -10.56 4.14 -2.31
N SER A 169 -10.86 2.85 -2.42
CA SER A 169 -12.23 2.35 -2.51
C SER A 169 -12.46 1.26 -1.47
N MET A 170 -13.68 1.20 -0.95
CA MET A 170 -14.08 0.21 0.04
C MET A 170 -15.41 -0.40 -0.39
N LYS A 171 -15.45 -1.71 -0.40
CA LYS A 171 -16.68 -2.45 -0.73
C LYS A 171 -17.02 -3.38 0.43
N LYS A 172 -18.20 -3.18 1.01
CA LYS A 172 -18.68 -4.04 2.08
C LYS A 172 -18.96 -5.43 1.53
N VAL A 173 -18.44 -6.44 2.23
CA VAL A 173 -18.72 -7.84 1.90
C VAL A 173 -20.11 -8.18 2.47
N VAL A 174 -20.99 -8.59 1.57
CA VAL A 174 -22.34 -9.00 1.97
C VAL A 174 -22.35 -10.51 2.07
N GLU A 175 -22.62 -11.02 3.27
CA GLU A 175 -22.83 -12.45 3.48
C GLU A 175 -24.23 -12.82 2.98
N LYS A 176 -24.28 -13.94 2.25
CA LYS A 176 -25.55 -14.48 1.77
C LYS A 176 -26.10 -15.49 2.75
#